data_19365b076a14e52b532ab59a28547957
#
_entry.id   19365b076a14e52b532ab59a28547957
#
_cell.length_a   1.000
_cell.length_b   1.000
_cell.length_c   1.000
_cell.angle_alpha   90.00
_cell.angle_beta   90.00
_cell.angle_gamma   90.00
#
_symmetry.space_group_name_H-M   'P 1'
#
loop_
_entity.id
_entity.type
_entity.pdbx_description
1 polymer ?
#
loop_
_entity_poly.entity_id
_entity_poly.type
_entity_poly.pdbx_seq_one_letter_code
_entity_poly.pdbx_strand_id
1 'polypeptide(L)'
;MISLYTTIFNIDKLDVDLDEVFSNWLYYVDEIVIATFRSEHEKVRDRIVKSKFYDSKKIGLVSRHVEIEADVYWEGKLKNAALENCREDVALQCDLDERISGKKEHLEICCKAILDNDFPCSVMLPTIDLYEDLDHYINIGHKWYLHTREGSYRGSVNWARKEDGSLDPEKSDTCELIDEKGNLLPCVGKVDFYKQNPKIIHLGYLDLQKRNQVNKFWGKIWNHRQSGKYDSSYEMQEIKSGDSRKKRHNMSQPIWPKL
;
A
#
# COMPACT_ATOMS: atom_id res chain seq x y z
N MET A 1 10.86 15.73 -2.73
CA MET A 1 11.13 14.40 -3.32
C MET A 1 10.31 13.37 -2.55
N ILE A 2 9.98 12.24 -3.16
CA ILE A 2 9.03 11.26 -2.61
C ILE A 2 9.65 9.88 -2.76
N SER A 3 9.71 9.10 -1.67
CA SER A 3 9.96 7.66 -1.72
C SER A 3 8.65 6.89 -1.73
N LEU A 4 8.48 5.97 -2.68
CA LEU A 4 7.40 5.00 -2.62
C LEU A 4 7.89 3.72 -1.95
N TYR A 5 7.10 3.16 -1.03
CA TYR A 5 7.41 1.88 -0.41
C TYR A 5 6.28 0.87 -0.59
N THR A 6 6.66 -0.38 -0.79
CA THR A 6 5.75 -1.49 -1.07
C THR A 6 6.33 -2.83 -0.60
N THR A 7 5.54 -3.88 -0.74
CA THR A 7 5.96 -5.26 -0.46
C THR A 7 5.71 -6.16 -1.67
N ILE A 8 6.61 -7.09 -1.91
CA ILE A 8 6.42 -8.20 -2.85
C ILE A 8 6.60 -9.50 -2.10
N PHE A 9 5.60 -10.35 -2.15
CA PHE A 9 5.64 -11.70 -1.60
C PHE A 9 4.90 -12.67 -2.51
N ASN A 10 5.16 -13.97 -2.37
CA ASN A 10 4.57 -15.01 -3.19
C ASN A 10 4.85 -14.81 -4.69
N ILE A 11 6.09 -14.45 -5.01
CA ILE A 11 6.52 -14.00 -6.35
C ILE A 11 6.14 -14.98 -7.46
N ASP A 12 6.10 -16.28 -7.17
CA ASP A 12 5.74 -17.32 -8.14
C ASP A 12 4.25 -17.25 -8.54
N LYS A 13 3.41 -16.64 -7.72
CA LYS A 13 1.97 -16.42 -7.98
C LYS A 13 1.65 -14.99 -8.40
N LEU A 14 2.66 -14.15 -8.48
CA LEU A 14 2.47 -12.74 -8.82
C LEU A 14 2.18 -12.58 -10.31
N ASP A 15 0.93 -12.30 -10.63
CA ASP A 15 0.44 -11.98 -11.96
C ASP A 15 0.29 -10.47 -12.12
N VAL A 16 1.43 -9.77 -12.11
CA VAL A 16 1.51 -8.32 -12.27
C VAL A 16 2.65 -7.99 -13.23
N ASP A 17 2.38 -7.10 -14.17
CA ASP A 17 3.40 -6.53 -15.04
C ASP A 17 4.18 -5.45 -14.29
N LEU A 18 5.40 -5.79 -13.83
CA LEU A 18 6.25 -4.85 -13.12
C LEU A 18 6.69 -3.67 -13.99
N ASP A 19 6.75 -3.82 -15.31
CA ASP A 19 7.05 -2.70 -16.21
C ASP A 19 5.95 -1.65 -16.16
N GLU A 20 4.69 -2.08 -16.20
CA GLU A 20 3.55 -1.16 -16.06
C GLU A 20 3.54 -0.48 -14.68
N VAL A 21 3.76 -1.24 -13.60
CA VAL A 21 3.79 -0.73 -12.23
C VAL A 21 4.88 0.33 -12.08
N PHE A 22 6.12 -0.01 -12.42
CA PHE A 22 7.26 0.89 -12.24
C PHE A 22 7.18 2.11 -13.16
N SER A 23 6.67 1.95 -14.38
CA SER A 23 6.37 3.05 -15.28
C SER A 23 5.42 4.06 -14.66
N ASN A 24 4.32 3.59 -14.08
CA ASN A 24 3.36 4.46 -13.41
C ASN A 24 3.99 5.14 -12.19
N TRP A 25 4.61 4.38 -11.30
CA TRP A 25 5.13 4.92 -10.06
C TRP A 25 6.30 5.88 -10.25
N LEU A 26 7.30 5.53 -11.08
CA LEU A 26 8.46 6.40 -11.34
C LEU A 26 8.13 7.71 -12.05
N TYR A 27 6.94 7.84 -12.62
CA TYR A 27 6.46 9.13 -13.10
C TYR A 27 6.18 10.10 -11.94
N TYR A 28 5.72 9.60 -10.79
CA TYR A 28 5.29 10.39 -9.64
C TYR A 28 6.35 10.52 -8.55
N VAL A 29 7.20 9.51 -8.36
CA VAL A 29 8.13 9.40 -7.23
C VAL A 29 9.58 9.34 -7.69
N ASP A 30 10.49 9.64 -6.77
CA ASP A 30 11.93 9.71 -7.05
C ASP A 30 12.62 8.37 -6.81
N GLU A 31 12.08 7.55 -5.90
CA GLU A 31 12.54 6.19 -5.65
C GLU A 31 11.40 5.24 -5.25
N ILE A 32 11.65 3.95 -5.42
CA ILE A 32 10.79 2.84 -4.98
C ILE A 32 11.62 1.94 -4.07
N VAL A 33 11.12 1.66 -2.87
CA VAL A 33 11.72 0.71 -1.94
C VAL A 33 10.77 -0.47 -1.76
N ILE A 34 11.25 -1.66 -2.07
CA ILE A 34 10.48 -2.91 -2.05
C ILE A 34 10.99 -3.76 -0.91
N ALA A 35 10.09 -4.23 -0.03
CA ALA A 35 10.44 -5.25 0.95
C ALA A 35 9.88 -6.62 0.56
N THR A 36 10.63 -7.67 0.87
CA THR A 36 10.24 -9.06 0.61
C THR A 36 10.69 -9.98 1.73
N PHE A 37 10.20 -11.21 1.74
CA PHE A 37 10.74 -12.25 2.61
C PHE A 37 12.18 -12.62 2.21
N ARG A 38 13.00 -12.92 3.21
CA ARG A 38 14.39 -13.35 2.96
C ARG A 38 14.46 -14.60 2.07
N SER A 39 13.51 -15.51 2.21
CA SER A 39 13.39 -16.72 1.39
C SER A 39 13.06 -16.46 -0.08
N GLU A 40 12.48 -15.31 -0.39
CA GLU A 40 12.08 -14.93 -1.75
C GLU A 40 13.02 -13.87 -2.38
N HIS A 41 13.97 -13.35 -1.62
CA HIS A 41 14.79 -12.20 -2.01
C HIS A 41 15.43 -12.34 -3.40
N GLU A 42 16.08 -13.46 -3.67
CA GLU A 42 16.76 -13.68 -4.96
C GLU A 42 15.77 -13.75 -6.12
N LYS A 43 14.65 -14.46 -5.95
CA LYS A 43 13.60 -14.56 -6.98
C LYS A 43 12.98 -13.20 -7.28
N VAL A 44 12.69 -12.40 -6.23
CA VAL A 44 12.14 -11.06 -6.37
C VAL A 44 13.16 -10.15 -7.05
N ARG A 45 14.43 -10.18 -6.64
CA ARG A 45 15.51 -9.44 -7.29
C ARG A 45 15.60 -9.75 -8.77
N ASP A 46 15.63 -11.05 -9.12
CA ASP A 46 15.78 -11.50 -10.50
C ASP A 46 14.61 -11.06 -11.39
N ARG A 47 13.42 -10.91 -10.81
CA ARG A 47 12.26 -10.39 -11.52
C ARG A 47 12.31 -8.86 -11.67
N ILE A 48 12.73 -8.13 -10.63
CA ILE A 48 12.87 -6.68 -10.65
C ILE A 48 13.91 -6.22 -11.68
N VAL A 49 15.09 -6.86 -11.68
CA VAL A 49 16.20 -6.46 -12.58
C VAL A 49 15.91 -6.75 -14.06
N LYS A 50 14.92 -7.58 -14.37
CA LYS A 50 14.46 -7.82 -15.75
C LYS A 50 13.54 -6.73 -16.27
N SER A 51 13.00 -5.88 -15.39
CA SER A 51 12.18 -4.75 -15.82
C SER A 51 13.02 -3.73 -16.60
N LYS A 52 12.47 -3.23 -17.70
CA LYS A 52 13.10 -2.16 -18.50
C LYS A 52 13.21 -0.83 -17.75
N PHE A 53 12.47 -0.67 -16.65
CA PHE A 53 12.52 0.51 -15.78
C PHE A 53 13.46 0.33 -14.59
N TYR A 54 14.14 -0.83 -14.47
CA TYR A 54 15.06 -1.05 -13.38
C TYR A 54 16.24 -0.08 -13.44
N ASP A 55 16.40 0.68 -12.36
CA ASP A 55 17.56 1.50 -12.06
C ASP A 55 17.90 1.29 -10.58
N SER A 56 19.09 0.75 -10.29
CA SER A 56 19.52 0.45 -8.92
C SER A 56 19.64 1.69 -8.02
N LYS A 57 19.67 2.89 -8.60
CA LYS A 57 19.64 4.16 -7.86
C LYS A 57 18.23 4.58 -7.46
N LYS A 58 17.21 4.05 -8.16
CA LYS A 58 15.80 4.41 -7.97
C LYS A 58 14.96 3.27 -7.40
N ILE A 59 15.36 2.01 -7.58
CA ILE A 59 14.61 0.86 -7.09
C ILE A 59 15.50 0.06 -6.15
N GLY A 60 15.17 0.12 -4.87
CA GLY A 60 15.81 -0.62 -3.79
C GLY A 60 15.02 -1.87 -3.40
N LEU A 61 15.73 -2.92 -3.02
CA LEU A 61 15.14 -4.15 -2.49
C LEU A 61 15.74 -4.46 -1.12
N VAL A 62 14.88 -4.63 -0.13
CA VAL A 62 15.23 -5.06 1.22
C VAL A 62 14.54 -6.37 1.55
N SER A 63 15.10 -7.15 2.47
CA SER A 63 14.47 -8.41 2.88
C SER A 63 14.47 -8.57 4.40
N ARG A 64 13.42 -9.19 4.90
CA ARG A 64 13.26 -9.51 6.32
C ARG A 64 12.94 -11.00 6.48
N HIS A 65 13.47 -11.59 7.56
CA HIS A 65 13.08 -12.93 7.96
C HIS A 65 11.76 -12.82 8.72
N VAL A 66 10.70 -13.46 8.19
CA VAL A 66 9.38 -13.50 8.81
C VAL A 66 8.75 -14.86 8.48
N GLU A 67 8.13 -15.49 9.46
CA GLU A 67 7.39 -16.75 9.30
C GLU A 67 5.89 -16.43 9.18
N ILE A 68 5.33 -16.52 7.97
CA ILE A 68 3.94 -16.12 7.70
C ILE A 68 2.92 -16.83 8.57
N GLU A 69 3.10 -18.13 8.82
CA GLU A 69 2.15 -18.93 9.60
C GLU A 69 2.21 -18.62 11.10
N ALA A 70 3.38 -18.20 11.58
CA ALA A 70 3.61 -17.87 12.98
C ALA A 70 3.37 -16.38 13.30
N ASP A 71 3.44 -15.50 12.31
CA ASP A 71 3.42 -14.06 12.50
C ASP A 71 2.33 -13.37 11.69
N VAL A 72 1.19 -13.10 12.31
CA VAL A 72 0.04 -12.43 11.71
C VAL A 72 0.29 -10.95 11.35
N TYR A 73 1.39 -10.38 11.81
CA TYR A 73 1.77 -8.98 11.58
C TYR A 73 2.85 -8.82 10.49
N TRP A 74 3.18 -9.90 9.77
CA TRP A 74 4.28 -9.96 8.82
C TRP A 74 4.23 -8.86 7.75
N GLU A 75 3.04 -8.50 7.25
CA GLU A 75 2.91 -7.48 6.19
C GLU A 75 3.29 -6.10 6.72
N GLY A 76 2.82 -5.71 7.90
CA GLY A 76 3.19 -4.46 8.54
C GLY A 76 4.71 -4.39 8.81
N LYS A 77 5.31 -5.49 9.24
CA LYS A 77 6.77 -5.59 9.45
C LYS A 77 7.54 -5.42 8.15
N LEU A 78 7.06 -6.00 7.04
CA LEU A 78 7.68 -5.79 5.71
C LEU A 78 7.51 -4.34 5.24
N LYS A 79 6.31 -3.77 5.37
CA LYS A 79 6.06 -2.37 4.98
C LYS A 79 6.94 -1.41 5.80
N ASN A 80 7.10 -1.62 7.11
CA ASN A 80 8.01 -0.84 7.94
C ASN A 80 9.47 -1.01 7.52
N ALA A 81 9.91 -2.24 7.21
CA ALA A 81 11.26 -2.46 6.70
C ALA A 81 11.51 -1.72 5.37
N ALA A 82 10.52 -1.62 4.49
CA ALA A 82 10.64 -0.80 3.28
C ALA A 82 10.70 0.70 3.63
N LEU A 83 9.81 1.18 4.50
CA LEU A 83 9.74 2.57 4.94
C LEU A 83 11.05 3.05 5.60
N GLU A 84 11.65 2.24 6.48
CA GLU A 84 12.93 2.51 7.15
C GLU A 84 14.10 2.70 6.15
N ASN A 85 14.00 2.10 4.96
CA ASN A 85 15.01 2.19 3.90
C ASN A 85 14.68 3.25 2.83
N CYS A 86 13.60 3.99 2.96
CA CYS A 86 13.31 5.18 2.15
C CYS A 86 14.32 6.29 2.47
N ARG A 87 14.71 7.06 1.44
CA ARG A 87 15.70 8.14 1.59
C ARG A 87 15.09 9.52 1.65
N GLU A 88 13.90 9.69 1.05
CA GLU A 88 13.24 10.99 0.98
C GLU A 88 12.40 11.25 2.23
N ASP A 89 12.16 12.52 2.55
CA ASP A 89 11.45 12.93 3.77
C ASP A 89 9.95 12.62 3.72
N VAL A 90 9.39 12.51 2.52
CA VAL A 90 8.00 12.14 2.30
C VAL A 90 7.92 10.72 1.73
N ALA A 91 7.11 9.89 2.35
CA ALA A 91 6.86 8.52 1.93
C ALA A 91 5.44 8.34 1.38
N LEU A 92 5.31 7.53 0.33
CA LEU A 92 4.05 7.13 -0.28
C LEU A 92 3.94 5.61 -0.27
N GLN A 93 2.88 5.07 0.33
CA GLN A 93 2.63 3.64 0.30
C GLN A 93 1.73 3.30 -0.90
N CYS A 94 2.13 2.30 -1.69
CA CYS A 94 1.27 1.68 -2.70
C CYS A 94 1.46 0.17 -2.71
N ASP A 95 0.38 -0.56 -2.94
CA ASP A 95 0.43 -1.99 -3.20
C ASP A 95 0.58 -2.25 -4.71
N LEU A 96 1.05 -3.45 -5.11
CA LEU A 96 1.36 -3.76 -6.51
C LEU A 96 0.13 -3.68 -7.45
N ASP A 97 -1.06 -3.82 -6.91
CA ASP A 97 -2.32 -3.66 -7.61
C ASP A 97 -2.89 -2.23 -7.52
N GLU A 98 -2.07 -1.27 -7.09
CA GLU A 98 -2.43 0.14 -7.02
C GLU A 98 -1.64 0.98 -8.04
N ARG A 99 -2.30 2.00 -8.59
CA ARG A 99 -1.72 2.98 -9.51
C ARG A 99 -1.98 4.38 -9.01
N ILE A 100 -0.98 5.25 -9.18
CA ILE A 100 -1.12 6.68 -8.90
C ILE A 100 -1.74 7.34 -10.13
N SER A 101 -2.68 8.25 -9.92
CA SER A 101 -3.33 9.01 -10.97
C SER A 101 -3.52 10.48 -10.54
N GLY A 102 -3.67 11.37 -11.51
CA GLY A 102 -3.78 12.81 -11.30
C GLY A 102 -2.55 13.55 -11.81
N LYS A 103 -2.46 14.84 -11.52
CA LYS A 103 -1.29 15.64 -11.89
C LYS A 103 -0.17 15.51 -10.87
N LYS A 104 1.07 15.33 -11.34
CA LYS A 104 2.25 15.23 -10.47
C LYS A 104 2.42 16.49 -9.60
N GLU A 105 2.20 17.65 -10.19
CA GLU A 105 2.32 18.94 -9.48
C GLU A 105 1.36 19.04 -8.28
N HIS A 106 0.19 18.39 -8.36
CA HIS A 106 -0.75 18.37 -7.24
C HIS A 106 -0.29 17.41 -6.13
N LEU A 107 0.42 16.33 -6.47
CA LEU A 107 1.06 15.45 -5.49
C LEU A 107 2.20 16.20 -4.78
N GLU A 108 2.97 16.99 -5.52
CA GLU A 108 4.04 17.84 -4.96
C GLU A 108 3.50 18.89 -3.97
N ILE A 109 2.31 19.46 -4.25
CA ILE A 109 1.61 20.35 -3.29
C ILE A 109 1.26 19.60 -1.99
N CYS A 110 0.80 18.35 -2.09
CA CYS A 110 0.53 17.52 -0.91
C CYS A 110 1.80 17.24 -0.11
N CYS A 111 2.91 16.97 -0.79
CA CYS A 111 4.22 16.77 -0.14
C CYS A 111 4.66 18.05 0.58
N LYS A 112 4.51 19.21 -0.06
CA LYS A 112 4.82 20.47 0.58
C LYS A 112 3.99 20.71 1.84
N ALA A 113 2.70 20.39 1.81
CA ALA A 113 1.84 20.50 3.00
C ALA A 113 2.31 19.62 4.17
N ILE A 114 2.96 18.46 3.87
CA ILE A 114 3.61 17.63 4.89
C ILE A 114 4.89 18.29 5.40
N LEU A 115 5.77 18.75 4.50
CA LEU A 115 7.07 19.31 4.84
C LEU A 115 6.99 20.69 5.52
N ASP A 116 5.89 21.41 5.37
CA ASP A 116 5.65 22.69 6.07
C ASP A 116 5.34 22.48 7.58
N ASN A 117 5.25 21.23 8.06
CA ASN A 117 5.07 20.88 9.45
C ASN A 117 6.38 20.34 10.06
N ASP A 118 6.63 20.66 11.31
CA ASP A 118 7.78 20.22 12.11
C ASP A 118 7.50 18.97 12.97
N PHE A 119 6.41 18.29 12.70
CA PHE A 119 5.99 17.04 13.37
C PHE A 119 5.56 15.99 12.35
N PRO A 120 5.65 14.68 12.70
CA PRO A 120 5.18 13.60 11.85
C PRO A 120 3.69 13.74 11.54
N CYS A 121 3.36 13.76 10.24
CA CYS A 121 1.98 13.96 9.77
C CYS A 121 1.71 13.27 8.44
N SER A 122 0.46 13.31 8.01
CA SER A 122 0.00 12.64 6.79
C SER A 122 -0.98 13.50 5.99
N VAL A 123 -1.12 13.16 4.71
CA VAL A 123 -2.20 13.64 3.83
C VAL A 123 -2.97 12.42 3.32
N MET A 124 -4.29 12.47 3.46
CA MET A 124 -5.17 11.41 2.94
C MET A 124 -5.42 11.62 1.44
N LEU A 125 -5.13 10.60 0.64
CA LEU A 125 -5.45 10.57 -0.78
C LEU A 125 -6.73 9.77 -1.05
N PRO A 126 -7.55 10.18 -2.03
CA PRO A 126 -8.69 9.39 -2.47
C PRO A 126 -8.23 8.05 -3.04
N THR A 127 -8.98 6.99 -2.75
CA THR A 127 -8.80 5.65 -3.33
C THR A 127 -10.04 5.29 -4.11
N ILE A 128 -9.87 4.71 -5.28
CA ILE A 128 -10.94 4.16 -6.10
C ILE A 128 -10.69 2.67 -6.28
N ASP A 129 -11.60 1.86 -5.81
CA ASP A 129 -11.58 0.42 -6.07
C ASP A 129 -12.33 0.14 -7.38
N LEU A 130 -11.62 -0.12 -8.47
CA LEU A 130 -12.21 -0.52 -9.75
C LEU A 130 -12.83 -1.92 -9.65
N TYR A 131 -13.91 -2.14 -10.38
CA TYR A 131 -14.71 -3.35 -10.26
C TYR A 131 -15.08 -3.93 -11.63
N GLU A 132 -14.60 -5.14 -11.91
CA GLU A 132 -14.79 -5.93 -13.14
C GLU A 132 -14.21 -5.29 -14.41
N ASP A 133 -14.17 -3.99 -14.53
CA ASP A 133 -13.60 -3.26 -15.67
C ASP A 133 -13.06 -1.89 -15.25
N LEU A 134 -12.53 -1.15 -16.22
CA LEU A 134 -11.93 0.17 -15.98
C LEU A 134 -12.96 1.31 -15.89
N ASP A 135 -14.22 1.05 -16.19
CA ASP A 135 -15.29 2.06 -16.22
C ASP A 135 -16.19 2.02 -14.99
N HIS A 136 -16.04 0.99 -14.15
CA HIS A 136 -16.85 0.81 -12.97
C HIS A 136 -16.01 0.77 -11.69
N TYR A 137 -16.58 1.24 -10.60
CA TYR A 137 -15.97 1.15 -9.28
C TYR A 137 -16.97 0.69 -8.23
N ILE A 138 -16.49 0.05 -7.17
CA ILE A 138 -17.28 -0.43 -6.04
C ILE A 138 -17.21 0.51 -4.85
N ASN A 139 -16.08 1.22 -4.69
CA ASN A 139 -15.84 2.06 -3.54
C ASN A 139 -15.02 3.30 -3.91
N ILE A 140 -15.29 4.40 -3.22
CA ILE A 140 -14.39 5.57 -3.15
C ILE A 140 -14.17 5.86 -1.68
N GLY A 141 -12.92 5.79 -1.27
CA GLY A 141 -12.49 6.06 0.10
C GLY A 141 -11.35 7.06 0.16
N HIS A 142 -10.82 7.25 1.35
CA HIS A 142 -9.59 7.97 1.58
C HIS A 142 -8.72 7.13 2.50
N LYS A 143 -7.41 7.07 2.20
CA LYS A 143 -6.44 6.35 3.01
C LYS A 143 -5.21 7.22 3.27
N TRP A 144 -4.46 6.88 4.31
CA TRP A 144 -3.19 7.51 4.68
C TRP A 144 -2.05 6.95 3.82
N TYR A 145 -1.97 7.37 2.56
CA TYR A 145 -0.92 6.93 1.66
C TYR A 145 0.34 7.77 1.76
N LEU A 146 0.18 9.10 1.86
CA LEU A 146 1.27 10.07 1.84
C LEU A 146 1.53 10.60 3.24
N HIS A 147 2.79 10.52 3.70
CA HIS A 147 3.14 10.90 5.07
C HIS A 147 4.63 11.24 5.22
N THR A 148 5.01 11.84 6.36
CA THR A 148 6.42 11.95 6.73
C THR A 148 7.05 10.56 6.82
N ARG A 149 8.30 10.42 6.37
CA ARG A 149 9.06 9.18 6.54
C ARG A 149 9.47 8.98 8.00
N GLU A 150 10.12 9.99 8.57
CA GLU A 150 10.64 9.95 9.93
C GLU A 150 9.50 10.04 10.96
N GLY A 151 9.59 9.26 12.02
CA GLY A 151 8.60 9.22 13.09
C GLY A 151 7.26 8.60 12.70
N SER A 152 7.18 7.91 11.55
CA SER A 152 5.97 7.25 11.05
C SER A 152 6.15 5.75 10.95
N TYR A 153 5.12 4.99 11.36
CA TYR A 153 5.11 3.53 11.31
C TYR A 153 3.77 3.01 10.81
N ARG A 154 3.80 1.89 10.08
CA ARG A 154 2.61 1.10 9.82
C ARG A 154 2.29 0.27 11.06
N GLY A 155 1.11 0.51 11.62
CA GLY A 155 0.67 -0.16 12.84
C GLY A 155 -0.82 0.00 13.07
N SER A 156 -1.25 -0.32 14.27
CA SER A 156 -2.61 -0.08 14.72
C SER A 156 -2.57 0.44 16.15
N VAL A 157 -3.33 1.50 16.41
CA VAL A 157 -3.49 2.08 17.75
C VAL A 157 -3.93 1.03 18.79
N ASN A 158 -4.73 0.06 18.34
CA ASN A 158 -5.29 -0.97 19.23
C ASN A 158 -4.36 -2.16 19.48
N TRP A 159 -3.45 -2.47 18.54
CA TRP A 159 -2.67 -3.72 18.58
C TRP A 159 -1.18 -3.51 18.74
N ALA A 160 -0.67 -2.37 18.28
CA ALA A 160 0.76 -2.10 18.27
C ALA A 160 1.27 -1.60 19.65
N ARG A 161 0.73 -2.13 20.77
CA ARG A 161 1.17 -1.74 22.11
C ARG A 161 1.57 -2.94 22.95
N LYS A 162 2.61 -2.74 23.78
CA LYS A 162 2.99 -3.59 24.89
C LYS A 162 2.07 -3.34 26.09
N GLU A 163 2.17 -4.18 27.10
CA GLU A 163 1.39 -4.03 28.35
C GLU A 163 1.66 -2.71 29.08
N ASP A 164 2.86 -2.14 28.96
CA ASP A 164 3.26 -0.86 29.54
C ASP A 164 2.77 0.36 28.72
N GLY A 165 2.03 0.10 27.61
CA GLY A 165 1.51 1.13 26.71
C GLY A 165 2.50 1.64 25.65
N SER A 166 3.76 1.20 25.68
CA SER A 166 4.76 1.55 24.65
C SER A 166 4.48 0.84 23.33
N LEU A 167 5.04 1.39 22.24
CA LEU A 167 4.93 0.78 20.91
C LEU A 167 5.58 -0.61 20.89
N ASP A 168 4.88 -1.58 20.32
CA ASP A 168 5.38 -2.91 20.07
C ASP A 168 5.64 -3.08 18.56
N PRO A 169 6.87 -2.93 18.07
CA PRO A 169 7.20 -3.04 16.66
C PRO A 169 6.93 -4.45 16.11
N GLU A 170 6.83 -5.47 16.98
CA GLU A 170 6.50 -6.82 16.59
C GLU A 170 5.02 -7.01 16.24
N LYS A 171 4.15 -6.08 16.65
CA LYS A 171 2.71 -6.04 16.33
C LYS A 171 2.38 -5.02 15.23
N SER A 172 3.29 -4.80 14.29
CA SER A 172 3.07 -3.92 13.15
C SER A 172 1.89 -4.36 12.30
N ASP A 173 1.07 -3.40 11.85
CA ASP A 173 -0.09 -3.64 10.98
C ASP A 173 -0.08 -2.64 9.81
N THR A 174 -0.88 -2.93 8.79
CA THR A 174 -1.00 -2.06 7.61
C THR A 174 -2.20 -1.13 7.64
N CYS A 175 -3.05 -1.25 8.67
CA CYS A 175 -4.33 -0.55 8.73
C CYS A 175 -4.19 0.94 8.93
N GLU A 176 -3.21 1.37 9.74
CA GLU A 176 -3.08 2.75 10.19
C GLU A 176 -1.63 3.24 10.08
N LEU A 177 -1.46 4.54 10.11
CA LEU A 177 -0.19 5.21 10.33
C LEU A 177 -0.15 5.75 11.74
N ILE A 178 0.89 5.40 12.48
CA ILE A 178 1.08 5.79 13.87
C ILE A 178 2.44 6.46 14.08
N ASP A 179 2.53 7.27 15.12
CA ASP A 179 3.79 7.86 15.59
C ASP A 179 4.59 6.88 16.48
N GLU A 180 5.76 7.29 16.92
CA GLU A 180 6.63 6.51 17.82
C GLU A 180 5.97 6.18 19.18
N LYS A 181 4.95 6.95 19.56
CA LYS A 181 4.16 6.72 20.79
C LYS A 181 2.95 5.82 20.53
N GLY A 182 2.75 5.36 19.28
CA GLY A 182 1.61 4.55 18.87
C GLY A 182 0.29 5.33 18.78
N ASN A 183 0.31 6.64 18.60
CA ASN A 183 -0.87 7.43 18.32
C ASN A 183 -1.05 7.56 16.80
N LEU A 184 -2.29 7.73 16.33
CA LEU A 184 -2.54 8.02 14.92
C LEU A 184 -1.76 9.27 14.50
N LEU A 185 -1.11 9.19 13.33
CA LEU A 185 -0.48 10.37 12.75
C LEU A 185 -1.53 11.46 12.46
N PRO A 186 -1.23 12.72 12.83
CA PRO A 186 -2.07 13.85 12.45
C PRO A 186 -2.27 13.90 10.93
N CYS A 187 -3.51 14.09 10.51
CA CYS A 187 -3.85 14.33 9.11
C CYS A 187 -3.91 15.85 8.88
N VAL A 188 -2.93 16.40 8.16
CA VAL A 188 -2.85 17.84 7.85
C VAL A 188 -3.58 18.22 6.57
N GLY A 189 -4.05 17.25 5.79
CA GLY A 189 -4.83 17.49 4.60
C GLY A 189 -5.57 16.25 4.10
N LYS A 190 -6.72 16.51 3.47
CA LYS A 190 -7.51 15.51 2.77
C LYS A 190 -7.76 15.99 1.36
N VAL A 191 -7.31 15.23 0.38
CA VAL A 191 -7.46 15.59 -1.03
C VAL A 191 -8.86 15.22 -1.51
N ASP A 192 -9.57 16.19 -2.07
CA ASP A 192 -10.88 15.97 -2.66
C ASP A 192 -10.79 15.12 -3.93
N PHE A 193 -11.85 14.36 -4.18
CA PHE A 193 -11.97 13.55 -5.37
C PHE A 193 -12.30 14.39 -6.62
N TYR A 194 -11.27 15.01 -7.21
CA TYR A 194 -11.37 15.68 -8.52
C TYR A 194 -10.44 15.02 -9.55
N LYS A 195 -10.77 15.17 -10.83
CA LYS A 195 -10.08 14.52 -11.94
C LYS A 195 -8.55 14.72 -11.93
N GLN A 196 -8.09 15.92 -11.59
CA GLN A 196 -6.67 16.29 -11.63
C GLN A 196 -5.93 16.06 -10.31
N ASN A 197 -6.65 15.82 -9.22
CA ASN A 197 -6.04 15.61 -7.92
C ASN A 197 -5.39 14.23 -7.83
N PRO A 198 -4.31 14.08 -7.06
CA PRO A 198 -3.68 12.78 -6.87
C PRO A 198 -4.67 11.84 -6.19
N LYS A 199 -4.72 10.63 -6.68
CA LYS A 199 -5.54 9.54 -6.16
C LYS A 199 -4.89 8.20 -6.42
N ILE A 200 -5.29 7.21 -5.67
CA ILE A 200 -4.86 5.83 -5.85
C ILE A 200 -5.98 5.04 -6.51
N ILE A 201 -5.65 4.36 -7.59
CA ILE A 201 -6.54 3.48 -8.32
C ILE A 201 -6.18 2.04 -7.94
N HIS A 202 -7.07 1.36 -7.27
CA HIS A 202 -6.89 -0.02 -6.85
C HIS A 202 -7.54 -0.97 -7.86
N LEU A 203 -6.74 -1.85 -8.43
CA LEU A 203 -7.12 -2.79 -9.52
C LEU A 203 -7.57 -4.16 -8.99
N GLY A 204 -7.46 -4.39 -7.70
CA GLY A 204 -7.66 -5.71 -7.08
C GLY A 204 -9.05 -6.33 -7.28
N TYR A 205 -10.05 -5.57 -7.76
CA TYR A 205 -11.40 -6.07 -8.04
C TYR A 205 -11.69 -6.26 -9.54
N LEU A 206 -10.72 -6.08 -10.42
CA LEU A 206 -10.90 -6.34 -11.86
C LEU A 206 -11.05 -7.83 -12.13
N ASP A 207 -10.34 -8.68 -11.39
CA ASP A 207 -10.53 -10.13 -11.39
C ASP A 207 -11.16 -10.58 -10.06
N LEU A 208 -12.49 -10.79 -10.06
CA LEU A 208 -13.23 -11.17 -8.87
C LEU A 208 -12.85 -12.57 -8.35
N GLN A 209 -12.49 -13.50 -9.20
CA GLN A 209 -12.08 -14.84 -8.77
C GLN A 209 -10.77 -14.75 -7.98
N LYS A 210 -9.79 -14.03 -8.52
CA LYS A 210 -8.51 -13.77 -7.85
C LYS A 210 -8.74 -12.98 -6.56
N ARG A 211 -9.57 -11.94 -6.59
CA ARG A 211 -9.90 -11.14 -5.40
C ARG A 211 -10.52 -11.97 -4.29
N ASN A 212 -11.45 -12.85 -4.61
CA ASN A 212 -12.08 -13.72 -3.62
C ASN A 212 -11.07 -14.70 -2.99
N GLN A 213 -10.08 -15.18 -3.75
CA GLN A 213 -8.98 -15.98 -3.18
C GLN A 213 -8.12 -15.17 -2.22
N VAL A 214 -7.79 -13.93 -2.59
CA VAL A 214 -7.05 -12.99 -1.73
C VAL A 214 -7.85 -12.69 -0.46
N ASN A 215 -9.15 -12.42 -0.59
CA ASN A 215 -10.02 -12.14 0.55
C ASN A 215 -10.11 -13.35 1.51
N LYS A 216 -10.19 -14.59 0.99
CA LYS A 216 -10.17 -15.80 1.82
C LYS A 216 -8.87 -15.90 2.63
N PHE A 217 -7.73 -15.61 2.01
CA PHE A 217 -6.44 -15.57 2.70
C PHE A 217 -6.44 -14.51 3.81
N TRP A 218 -6.77 -13.26 3.48
CA TRP A 218 -6.80 -12.18 4.46
C TRP A 218 -7.82 -12.39 5.58
N GLY A 219 -8.96 -12.98 5.26
CA GLY A 219 -9.97 -13.32 6.26
C GLY A 219 -9.43 -14.19 7.38
N LYS A 220 -8.59 -15.20 7.05
CA LYS A 220 -7.94 -16.06 8.03
C LYS A 220 -6.96 -15.28 8.91
N ILE A 221 -6.17 -14.38 8.33
CA ILE A 221 -5.24 -13.51 9.08
C ILE A 221 -6.03 -12.60 10.03
N TRP A 222 -7.09 -11.94 9.56
CA TRP A 222 -7.93 -11.06 10.38
C TRP A 222 -8.59 -11.81 11.53
N ASN A 223 -9.16 -12.98 11.25
CA ASN A 223 -9.75 -13.81 12.29
C ASN A 223 -8.72 -14.21 13.35
N HIS A 224 -7.51 -14.57 12.95
CA HIS A 224 -6.42 -14.87 13.87
C HIS A 224 -6.06 -13.66 14.76
N ARG A 225 -5.93 -12.46 14.18
CA ARG A 225 -5.66 -11.23 14.94
C ARG A 225 -6.73 -10.94 15.99
N GLN A 226 -8.00 -11.19 15.66
CA GLN A 226 -9.14 -10.94 16.56
C GLN A 226 -9.31 -12.05 17.64
N SER A 227 -9.16 -13.29 17.24
CA SER A 227 -9.43 -14.46 18.11
C SER A 227 -8.21 -14.96 18.86
N GLY A 228 -7.00 -14.53 18.47
CA GLY A 228 -5.73 -15.06 18.98
C GLY A 228 -5.43 -16.49 18.50
N LYS A 229 -6.25 -17.04 17.57
CA LYS A 229 -6.06 -18.40 17.03
C LYS A 229 -6.23 -18.40 15.52
N TYR A 230 -5.27 -18.99 14.81
CA TYR A 230 -5.39 -19.18 13.36
C TYR A 230 -6.43 -20.25 13.05
N ASP A 231 -7.49 -19.86 12.34
CA ASP A 231 -8.54 -20.76 11.85
C ASP A 231 -8.44 -20.90 10.33
N SER A 232 -7.90 -22.02 9.88
CA SER A 232 -7.75 -22.31 8.45
C SER A 232 -9.09 -22.51 7.72
N SER A 233 -10.17 -22.77 8.44
CA SER A 233 -11.53 -22.95 7.90
C SER A 233 -12.30 -21.62 7.75
N TYR A 234 -11.80 -20.52 8.33
CA TYR A 234 -12.48 -19.22 8.25
C TYR A 234 -12.62 -18.77 6.80
N GLU A 235 -13.82 -18.42 6.39
CA GLU A 235 -14.12 -17.90 5.06
C GLU A 235 -14.82 -16.53 5.14
N MET A 236 -14.28 -15.56 4.39
CA MET A 236 -14.99 -14.30 4.15
C MET A 236 -16.06 -14.48 3.09
N GLN A 237 -17.13 -13.67 3.19
CA GLN A 237 -18.18 -13.65 2.19
C GLN A 237 -17.62 -13.30 0.80
N GLU A 238 -17.94 -14.10 -0.21
CA GLU A 238 -17.50 -13.86 -1.60
C GLU A 238 -18.17 -12.60 -2.18
N ILE A 239 -17.39 -11.88 -2.98
CA ILE A 239 -17.88 -10.78 -3.81
C ILE A 239 -18.43 -11.41 -5.09
N LYS A 240 -19.68 -11.11 -5.41
CA LYS A 240 -20.36 -11.64 -6.60
C LYS A 240 -20.36 -10.61 -7.72
N SER A 241 -20.30 -11.10 -8.96
CA SER A 241 -20.55 -10.28 -10.14
C SER A 241 -21.92 -9.58 -10.04
N GLY A 242 -22.00 -8.33 -10.47
CA GLY A 242 -23.23 -7.52 -10.37
C GLY A 242 -23.56 -7.03 -8.98
N ASP A 243 -22.60 -6.95 -8.05
CA ASP A 243 -22.81 -6.37 -6.71
C ASP A 243 -23.53 -5.03 -6.81
N SER A 244 -24.57 -4.84 -5.99
CA SER A 244 -25.39 -3.61 -5.96
C SER A 244 -24.61 -2.34 -5.61
N ARG A 245 -23.39 -2.48 -5.07
CA ARG A 245 -22.46 -1.37 -4.79
C ARG A 245 -21.75 -0.87 -6.03
N LYS A 246 -21.81 -1.60 -7.16
CA LYS A 246 -21.20 -1.21 -8.43
C LYS A 246 -21.74 0.14 -8.89
N LYS A 247 -20.83 1.09 -9.11
CA LYS A 247 -21.16 2.43 -9.62
C LYS A 247 -20.38 2.68 -10.89
N ARG A 248 -21.05 3.23 -11.91
CA ARG A 248 -20.37 3.60 -13.14
C ARG A 248 -19.43 4.78 -12.88
N HIS A 249 -18.21 4.62 -13.29
CA HIS A 249 -17.19 5.66 -13.23
C HIS A 249 -17.26 6.48 -14.51
N ASN A 250 -17.76 7.72 -14.45
CA ASN A 250 -17.73 8.64 -15.57
C ASN A 250 -16.31 9.21 -15.78
N MET A 251 -15.36 8.35 -16.13
CA MET A 251 -14.04 8.80 -16.56
C MET A 251 -14.00 8.94 -18.09
N SER A 252 -14.21 10.16 -18.57
CA SER A 252 -14.07 10.52 -19.99
C SER A 252 -12.62 10.57 -20.49
N GLN A 253 -11.64 10.08 -19.69
CA GLN A 253 -10.21 10.03 -20.05
C GLN A 253 -9.53 8.85 -19.33
N PRO A 254 -8.46 8.29 -19.91
CA PRO A 254 -7.69 7.22 -19.27
C PRO A 254 -7.28 7.61 -17.87
N ILE A 255 -7.31 6.61 -16.97
CA ILE A 255 -7.03 6.75 -15.53
C ILE A 255 -5.54 7.12 -15.32
N TRP A 256 -4.68 6.73 -16.26
CA TRP A 256 -3.25 7.02 -16.27
C TRP A 256 -2.83 7.87 -17.45
N PRO A 257 -1.75 8.64 -17.31
CA PRO A 257 -1.15 9.28 -18.47
C PRO A 257 -0.75 8.19 -19.48
N LYS A 258 -1.13 8.36 -20.73
CA LYS A 258 -0.50 7.60 -21.81
C LYS A 258 0.97 7.99 -21.82
N LEU A 259 1.84 7.03 -21.58
CA LEU A 259 3.28 7.18 -21.76
C LEU A 259 3.60 7.41 -23.21
#